data_4db12f2dc9f95a98e9e68235a2fd02c7
#
_entry.id   4db12f2dc9f95a98e9e68235a2fd02c7
#
_cell.length_a   1.000
_cell.length_b   1.000
_cell.length_c   1.000
_cell.angle_alpha   90.00
_cell.angle_beta   90.00
_cell.angle_gamma   90.00
#
_symmetry.space_group_name_H-M   'P 1'
#
loop_
_entity.id
_entity.type
_entity.pdbx_description
1 polymer ?
#
loop_
_entity_poly.entity_id
_entity_poly.type
_entity_poly.pdbx_seq_one_letter_code
_entity_poly.pdbx_strand_id
1 'polypeptide(L)'
;MKKFFLGICSLFFLLTSCWNNDDPKPNNPDKLTILAYLVANNNLDDYLLANIGAMYDGLAEMKEEATLLVYWDGRTAIGDNNSKHLILKYQTDGRGNINGAPALDPSCPLDDVLAEGEIVKEYDTQYSVDKDVMSQVLTDMIAKSSPTKFGLIFGSHASSWLNSIYTRAFGQDGNGDNTMLIPDMVEALSAVNKKFEFILFDACYMGTTEVAYAFRNVCNYQLSSVMEVPAYGFPYEDFIKYLYKGNVDDYKKVCQSYIDFYKRLYSEGNSAWATVSLIDSKEMDYLASELKKEIVAHKNVLANYDTDHLQEYGRSNGPYIACDLGHMISDLNGGTIPSAFSDQLAKTILYKGCLEKARPASYAVEAMNYSGLGIYIPVEARSNWNKYFKTLDWYTASGWNEVTFSWNF
;
A
#
# COMPACT_ATOMS: atom_id res chain seq x y z
N MET A 1 -78.38 4.70 -54.65
CA MET A 1 -77.46 4.10 -53.67
C MET A 1 -76.13 4.88 -53.72
N LYS A 2 -75.94 5.81 -52.92
CA LYS A 2 -74.67 6.61 -52.88
C LYS A 2 -74.08 6.36 -51.50
N LYS A 3 -72.87 5.75 -51.44
CA LYS A 3 -72.06 5.54 -50.18
C LYS A 3 -71.26 6.77 -49.90
N PHE A 4 -71.48 7.36 -48.72
CA PHE A 4 -70.64 8.42 -48.16
C PHE A 4 -69.39 7.80 -47.54
N PHE A 5 -68.21 8.32 -47.91
CA PHE A 5 -66.97 8.03 -47.23
C PHE A 5 -66.64 9.24 -46.32
N LEU A 6 -66.57 9.00 -45.02
CA LEU A 6 -66.11 9.96 -44.02
C LEU A 6 -64.60 9.80 -43.87
N GLY A 7 -63.83 10.79 -44.26
CA GLY A 7 -62.38 10.83 -44.00
C GLY A 7 -62.12 11.36 -42.60
N ILE A 8 -61.45 10.55 -41.80
CA ILE A 8 -60.91 10.92 -40.48
C ILE A 8 -59.46 11.44 -40.69
N CYS A 9 -59.28 12.77 -40.54
CA CYS A 9 -57.93 13.37 -40.43
C CYS A 9 -57.37 13.12 -39.03
N SER A 10 -56.41 12.19 -38.93
CA SER A 10 -55.63 12.04 -37.70
C SER A 10 -54.51 13.06 -37.66
N LEU A 11 -54.64 14.00 -36.74
CA LEU A 11 -53.61 14.99 -36.42
C LEU A 11 -52.51 14.27 -35.57
N PHE A 12 -51.36 13.99 -36.14
CA PHE A 12 -50.19 13.53 -35.40
C PHE A 12 -49.54 14.75 -34.72
N PHE A 13 -49.71 14.86 -33.39
CA PHE A 13 -48.88 15.72 -32.57
C PHE A 13 -47.53 15.07 -32.39
N LEU A 14 -46.49 15.57 -33.05
CA LEU A 14 -45.12 15.27 -32.72
C LEU A 14 -44.76 15.96 -31.40
N LEU A 15 -44.85 15.20 -30.29
CA LEU A 15 -44.22 15.58 -29.05
C LEU A 15 -42.71 15.33 -29.20
N THR A 16 -41.95 16.36 -29.51
CA THR A 16 -40.50 16.36 -29.27
C THR A 16 -40.26 16.43 -27.77
N SER A 17 -40.15 15.30 -27.15
CA SER A 17 -39.61 15.15 -25.82
C SER A 17 -38.11 15.45 -25.91
N CYS A 18 -37.68 16.59 -25.36
CA CYS A 18 -36.29 16.81 -25.00
C CYS A 18 -35.96 15.78 -23.93
N TRP A 19 -35.26 14.72 -24.31
CA TRP A 19 -34.60 13.84 -23.34
C TRP A 19 -33.44 14.64 -22.75
N ASN A 20 -33.61 15.12 -21.53
CA ASN A 20 -32.49 15.44 -20.68
C ASN A 20 -31.78 14.11 -20.39
N ASN A 21 -30.55 13.98 -20.87
CA ASN A 21 -29.66 12.83 -20.59
C ASN A 21 -29.07 12.91 -19.17
N ASP A 22 -29.90 13.20 -18.16
CA ASP A 22 -29.54 13.17 -16.74
C ASP A 22 -29.98 11.87 -16.04
N ASP A 23 -30.17 10.79 -16.80
CA ASP A 23 -30.26 9.47 -16.16
C ASP A 23 -28.92 9.16 -15.48
N PRO A 24 -28.91 8.90 -14.15
CA PRO A 24 -27.70 8.52 -13.49
C PRO A 24 -27.13 7.28 -14.20
N LYS A 25 -25.90 7.39 -14.72
CA LYS A 25 -25.20 6.24 -15.33
C LYS A 25 -25.30 5.06 -14.35
N PRO A 26 -25.63 3.85 -14.82
CA PRO A 26 -25.72 2.70 -13.93
C PRO A 26 -24.40 2.57 -13.18
N ASN A 27 -24.48 2.57 -11.86
CA ASN A 27 -23.33 2.27 -10.99
C ASN A 27 -22.75 0.94 -11.44
N ASN A 28 -21.56 0.96 -12.03
CA ASN A 28 -20.84 -0.28 -12.31
C ASN A 28 -20.24 -0.77 -10.99
N PRO A 29 -20.80 -1.82 -10.35
CA PRO A 29 -20.37 -2.28 -9.04
C PRO A 29 -18.94 -2.86 -9.05
N ASP A 30 -18.34 -3.05 -10.21
CA ASP A 30 -17.00 -3.60 -10.39
C ASP A 30 -15.92 -2.51 -10.54
N LYS A 31 -16.29 -1.23 -10.60
CA LYS A 31 -15.30 -0.15 -10.65
C LYS A 31 -14.57 -0.01 -9.31
N LEU A 32 -13.26 0.08 -9.41
CA LEU A 32 -12.35 0.35 -8.30
C LEU A 32 -12.10 1.86 -8.19
N THR A 33 -12.16 2.41 -6.97
CA THR A 33 -11.60 3.73 -6.65
C THR A 33 -10.32 3.55 -5.86
N ILE A 34 -9.28 4.29 -6.20
CA ILE A 34 -8.04 4.32 -5.44
C ILE A 34 -8.08 5.49 -4.46
N LEU A 35 -7.76 5.19 -3.21
CA LEU A 35 -7.57 6.16 -2.13
C LEU A 35 -6.08 6.23 -1.82
N ALA A 36 -5.47 7.40 -1.86
CA ALA A 36 -4.10 7.63 -1.42
C ALA A 36 -4.12 8.45 -0.12
N TYR A 37 -3.59 7.88 0.95
CA TYR A 37 -3.48 8.52 2.27
C TYR A 37 -2.03 8.91 2.49
N LEU A 38 -1.71 10.19 2.29
CA LEU A 38 -0.34 10.71 2.28
C LEU A 38 -0.07 11.57 3.52
N VAL A 39 0.75 11.05 4.43
CA VAL A 39 1.22 11.78 5.61
C VAL A 39 2.59 12.35 5.29
N ALA A 40 2.61 13.58 4.80
CA ALA A 40 3.75 14.25 4.21
C ALA A 40 4.27 15.44 5.05
N ASN A 41 3.69 15.72 6.23
CA ASN A 41 4.16 16.79 7.11
C ASN A 41 5.54 16.47 7.74
N ASN A 42 6.48 16.07 6.87
CA ASN A 42 7.83 15.63 7.19
C ASN A 42 8.80 15.93 6.03
N ASN A 43 9.96 15.31 5.98
CA ASN A 43 10.95 15.52 4.91
C ASN A 43 10.68 14.75 3.60
N LEU A 44 9.55 14.07 3.49
CA LEU A 44 9.08 13.44 2.24
C LEU A 44 8.08 14.33 1.48
N ASP A 45 7.78 15.54 1.96
CA ASP A 45 6.79 16.47 1.38
C ASP A 45 6.93 16.59 -0.14
N ASP A 46 8.10 17.01 -0.62
CA ASP A 46 8.34 17.21 -2.07
C ASP A 46 8.23 15.91 -2.88
N TYR A 47 8.65 14.78 -2.29
CA TYR A 47 8.58 13.48 -2.97
C TYR A 47 7.14 12.97 -3.09
N LEU A 48 6.34 13.13 -2.05
CA LEU A 48 4.93 12.72 -2.06
C LEU A 48 4.08 13.66 -2.95
N LEU A 49 4.43 14.96 -3.05
CA LEU A 49 3.84 15.84 -4.07
C LEU A 49 4.16 15.36 -5.48
N ALA A 50 5.42 15.00 -5.75
CA ALA A 50 5.81 14.45 -7.06
C ALA A 50 5.06 13.13 -7.35
N ASN A 51 4.81 12.30 -6.33
CA ASN A 51 4.00 11.09 -6.49
C ASN A 51 2.53 11.39 -6.86
N ILE A 52 1.94 12.48 -6.36
CA ILE A 52 0.60 12.92 -6.81
C ILE A 52 0.65 13.28 -8.31
N GLY A 53 1.69 14.01 -8.74
CA GLY A 53 1.90 14.32 -10.15
C GLY A 53 2.01 13.06 -11.01
N ALA A 54 2.84 12.10 -10.59
CA ALA A 54 2.99 10.82 -11.28
C ALA A 54 1.68 9.99 -11.33
N MET A 55 0.86 10.04 -10.27
CA MET A 55 -0.48 9.45 -10.28
C MET A 55 -1.40 10.14 -11.30
N TYR A 56 -1.34 11.46 -11.40
CA TYR A 56 -2.10 12.23 -12.38
C TYR A 56 -1.70 11.86 -13.82
N ASP A 57 -0.39 11.82 -14.12
CA ASP A 57 0.12 11.46 -15.44
C ASP A 57 -0.33 10.05 -15.85
N GLY A 58 -0.24 9.11 -14.92
CA GLY A 58 -0.73 7.75 -15.16
C GLY A 58 -2.25 7.67 -15.37
N LEU A 59 -3.05 8.53 -14.69
CA LEU A 59 -4.50 8.64 -14.93
C LEU A 59 -4.81 9.22 -16.30
N ALA A 60 -4.04 10.21 -16.77
CA ALA A 60 -4.21 10.83 -18.08
C ALA A 60 -4.06 9.84 -19.24
N GLU A 61 -3.20 8.81 -19.06
CA GLU A 61 -2.98 7.76 -20.04
C GLU A 61 -4.04 6.66 -20.03
N MET A 62 -4.91 6.61 -19.04
CA MET A 62 -5.94 5.56 -18.93
C MET A 62 -6.95 5.64 -20.08
N LYS A 63 -7.46 4.47 -20.49
CA LYS A 63 -8.48 4.34 -21.54
C LYS A 63 -9.87 3.99 -20.99
N GLU A 64 -10.00 4.01 -19.67
CA GLU A 64 -11.24 3.74 -18.94
C GLU A 64 -11.44 4.82 -17.88
N GLU A 65 -12.70 5.06 -17.51
CA GLU A 65 -13.01 5.98 -16.41
C GLU A 65 -12.42 5.45 -15.10
N ALA A 66 -11.75 6.31 -14.37
CA ALA A 66 -11.17 5.99 -13.07
C ALA A 66 -11.22 7.19 -12.13
N THR A 67 -11.26 6.91 -10.84
CA THR A 67 -11.27 7.94 -9.78
C THR A 67 -10.14 7.68 -8.80
N LEU A 68 -9.33 8.70 -8.57
CA LEU A 68 -8.33 8.79 -7.51
C LEU A 68 -8.78 9.84 -6.51
N LEU A 69 -8.75 9.48 -5.23
CA LEU A 69 -8.91 10.42 -4.13
C LEU A 69 -7.60 10.45 -3.35
N VAL A 70 -7.08 11.64 -3.09
CA VAL A 70 -5.82 11.84 -2.37
C VAL A 70 -6.10 12.65 -1.12
N TYR A 71 -5.90 12.05 0.05
CA TYR A 71 -5.76 12.83 1.27
C TYR A 71 -4.32 13.30 1.38
N TRP A 72 -4.17 14.61 1.46
CA TRP A 72 -2.90 15.31 1.62
C TRP A 72 -2.79 15.88 3.03
N ASP A 73 -1.73 15.53 3.72
CA ASP A 73 -1.28 16.14 4.96
C ASP A 73 0.20 16.47 4.81
N GLY A 74 0.51 17.69 4.38
CA GLY A 74 1.86 18.11 4.04
C GLY A 74 2.28 19.45 4.63
N ARG A 75 3.54 19.78 4.42
CA ARG A 75 4.10 21.11 4.74
C ARG A 75 3.71 22.13 3.70
N THR A 76 3.66 21.70 2.44
CA THR A 76 3.30 22.51 1.30
C THR A 76 1.78 22.54 1.15
N ALA A 77 1.24 23.75 1.04
CA ALA A 77 -0.18 23.96 0.76
C ALA A 77 -0.47 23.69 -0.71
N ILE A 78 -1.64 23.12 -1.00
CA ILE A 78 -2.13 22.90 -2.37
C ILE A 78 -3.35 23.79 -2.59
N GLY A 79 -3.37 24.50 -3.75
CA GLY A 79 -4.45 25.39 -4.13
C GLY A 79 -4.42 26.76 -3.46
N ASP A 80 -5.44 27.56 -3.78
CA ASP A 80 -5.51 29.00 -3.39
C ASP A 80 -5.77 29.22 -1.90
N ASN A 81 -6.29 28.21 -1.19
CA ASN A 81 -6.76 28.34 0.19
C ASN A 81 -5.66 28.08 1.23
N ASN A 82 -4.42 27.82 0.81
CA ASN A 82 -3.32 27.44 1.70
C ASN A 82 -3.64 26.25 2.64
N SER A 83 -4.57 25.39 2.25
CA SER A 83 -4.92 24.22 3.05
C SER A 83 -3.83 23.16 2.93
N LYS A 84 -3.49 22.56 4.07
CA LYS A 84 -2.49 21.49 4.19
C LYS A 84 -3.11 20.14 4.57
N HIS A 85 -4.40 20.13 4.87
CA HIS A 85 -5.17 18.94 5.21
C HIS A 85 -6.43 18.92 4.34
N LEU A 86 -6.38 18.21 3.23
CA LEU A 86 -7.48 18.22 2.26
C LEU A 86 -7.61 16.89 1.51
N ILE A 87 -8.77 16.69 0.90
CA ILE A 87 -9.00 15.61 -0.06
C ILE A 87 -9.09 16.21 -1.46
N LEU A 88 -8.18 15.81 -2.33
CA LEU A 88 -8.20 16.06 -3.77
C LEU A 88 -8.88 14.90 -4.49
N LYS A 89 -9.63 15.23 -5.53
CA LYS A 89 -10.20 14.24 -6.45
C LYS A 89 -9.69 14.48 -7.85
N TYR A 90 -9.22 13.42 -8.48
CA TYR A 90 -8.90 13.34 -9.89
C TYR A 90 -9.76 12.25 -10.53
N GLN A 91 -10.47 12.61 -11.59
CA GLN A 91 -11.34 11.67 -12.30
C GLN A 91 -11.07 11.72 -13.79
N THR A 92 -10.55 10.64 -14.36
CA THR A 92 -10.40 10.52 -15.81
C THR A 92 -11.65 9.95 -16.46
N ASP A 93 -11.99 10.45 -17.65
CA ASP A 93 -13.05 9.89 -18.50
C ASP A 93 -12.54 8.79 -19.44
N GLY A 94 -11.25 8.44 -19.38
CA GLY A 94 -10.60 7.47 -20.25
C GLY A 94 -10.37 7.95 -21.68
N ARG A 95 -10.50 9.24 -21.94
CA ARG A 95 -10.34 9.86 -23.27
C ARG A 95 -9.29 10.97 -23.28
N GLY A 96 -8.50 11.06 -22.21
CA GLY A 96 -7.48 12.10 -22.04
C GLY A 96 -8.00 13.36 -21.34
N ASN A 97 -9.18 13.31 -20.70
CA ASN A 97 -9.63 14.39 -19.84
C ASN A 97 -9.57 13.97 -18.36
N ILE A 98 -9.20 14.92 -17.50
CA ILE A 98 -9.27 14.80 -16.05
C ILE A 98 -10.16 15.93 -15.52
N ASN A 99 -11.09 15.60 -14.64
CA ASN A 99 -12.08 16.53 -14.07
C ASN A 99 -12.86 17.35 -15.13
N GLY A 100 -13.07 16.75 -16.32
CA GLY A 100 -13.83 17.34 -17.42
C GLY A 100 -13.05 18.31 -18.33
N ALA A 101 -11.74 18.48 -18.08
CA ALA A 101 -10.82 19.27 -18.93
C ALA A 101 -9.76 18.35 -19.56
N PRO A 102 -9.16 18.71 -20.72
CA PRO A 102 -8.02 17.99 -21.27
C PRO A 102 -6.89 17.91 -20.24
N ALA A 103 -6.33 16.71 -20.05
CA ALA A 103 -5.20 16.52 -19.15
C ALA A 103 -4.01 17.38 -19.59
N LEU A 104 -3.29 17.90 -18.63
CA LEU A 104 -2.09 18.70 -18.86
C LEU A 104 -0.98 17.82 -19.49
N ASP A 105 -0.10 18.48 -20.24
CA ASP A 105 1.11 17.83 -20.77
C ASP A 105 2.04 17.44 -19.59
N PRO A 106 2.69 16.25 -19.61
CA PRO A 106 3.62 15.83 -18.55
C PRO A 106 4.81 16.78 -18.28
N SER A 107 5.08 17.73 -19.19
CA SER A 107 6.09 18.78 -18.99
C SER A 107 5.57 20.01 -18.21
N CYS A 108 4.29 20.05 -17.88
CA CYS A 108 3.72 21.15 -17.09
C CYS A 108 4.32 21.17 -15.67
N PRO A 109 4.46 22.37 -15.06
CA PRO A 109 4.88 22.47 -13.66
C PRO A 109 3.98 21.65 -12.73
N LEU A 110 4.59 21.06 -11.70
CA LEU A 110 3.85 20.24 -10.72
C LEU A 110 2.71 21.02 -10.06
N ASP A 111 2.92 22.31 -9.77
CA ASP A 111 1.89 23.16 -9.14
C ASP A 111 0.63 23.27 -10.03
N ASP A 112 0.79 23.33 -11.34
CA ASP A 112 -0.34 23.36 -12.28
C ASP A 112 -1.09 22.01 -12.25
N VAL A 113 -0.36 20.90 -12.20
CA VAL A 113 -0.95 19.54 -12.09
C VAL A 113 -1.70 19.37 -10.77
N LEU A 114 -1.15 19.87 -9.68
CA LEU A 114 -1.81 19.81 -8.37
C LEU A 114 -3.09 20.66 -8.35
N ALA A 115 -3.09 21.81 -9.04
CA ALA A 115 -4.24 22.71 -9.15
C ALA A 115 -5.41 22.10 -9.95
N GLU A 116 -5.17 21.08 -10.80
CA GLU A 116 -6.24 20.34 -11.51
C GLU A 116 -7.06 19.46 -10.55
N GLY A 117 -6.59 19.21 -9.33
CA GLY A 117 -7.31 18.44 -8.32
C GLY A 117 -8.55 19.17 -7.80
N GLU A 118 -9.73 18.56 -7.93
CA GLU A 118 -10.94 19.06 -7.29
C GLU A 118 -10.82 18.92 -5.77
N ILE A 119 -10.77 20.05 -5.03
CA ILE A 119 -10.80 19.99 -3.55
C ILE A 119 -12.23 19.61 -3.13
N VAL A 120 -12.40 18.36 -2.66
CA VAL A 120 -13.72 17.84 -2.27
C VAL A 120 -13.97 17.94 -0.76
N LYS A 121 -12.92 18.13 0.03
CA LYS A 121 -13.01 18.41 1.46
C LYS A 121 -11.72 19.06 1.97
N GLU A 122 -11.85 19.98 2.90
CA GLU A 122 -10.78 20.57 3.69
C GLU A 122 -11.02 20.25 5.16
N TYR A 123 -9.93 20.20 5.92
CA TYR A 123 -9.95 19.97 7.37
C TYR A 123 -9.17 21.07 8.07
N ASP A 124 -9.56 21.37 9.30
CA ASP A 124 -8.70 22.09 10.24
C ASP A 124 -7.43 21.28 10.54
N THR A 125 -6.44 21.90 11.16
CA THR A 125 -5.22 21.22 11.57
C THR A 125 -5.56 20.02 12.44
N GLN A 126 -5.10 18.83 12.02
CA GLN A 126 -5.33 17.55 12.68
C GLN A 126 -4.09 16.67 12.60
N TYR A 127 -4.03 15.65 13.44
CA TYR A 127 -2.95 14.65 13.40
C TYR A 127 -3.37 13.47 12.52
N SER A 128 -2.77 13.36 11.35
CA SER A 128 -3.08 12.28 10.38
C SER A 128 -2.63 10.89 10.84
N VAL A 129 -1.86 10.82 11.91
CA VAL A 129 -1.42 9.59 12.57
C VAL A 129 -2.29 9.24 13.80
N ASP A 130 -3.43 9.88 13.94
CA ASP A 130 -4.47 9.51 14.91
C ASP A 130 -5.48 8.55 14.23
N LYS A 131 -5.86 7.47 14.93
CA LYS A 131 -6.73 6.42 14.34
C LYS A 131 -8.15 6.92 14.03
N ASP A 132 -8.69 7.80 14.86
CA ASP A 132 -10.03 8.34 14.67
C ASP A 132 -10.04 9.32 13.49
N VAL A 133 -8.97 10.13 13.34
CA VAL A 133 -8.74 11.00 12.18
C VAL A 133 -8.61 10.16 10.91
N MET A 134 -7.77 9.11 10.90
CA MET A 134 -7.62 8.24 9.73
C MET A 134 -8.95 7.59 9.33
N SER A 135 -9.68 7.05 10.28
CA SER A 135 -11.00 6.44 10.04
C SER A 135 -11.99 7.44 9.46
N GLN A 136 -12.03 8.67 10.00
CA GLN A 136 -12.93 9.73 9.52
C GLN A 136 -12.55 10.15 8.09
N VAL A 137 -11.27 10.39 7.82
CA VAL A 137 -10.80 10.79 6.49
C VAL A 137 -11.11 9.73 5.44
N LEU A 138 -10.82 8.45 5.73
CA LEU A 138 -11.12 7.35 4.80
C LEU A 138 -12.63 7.21 4.57
N THR A 139 -13.46 7.41 5.60
CA THR A 139 -14.92 7.43 5.46
C THR A 139 -15.38 8.56 4.55
N ASP A 140 -14.81 9.75 4.72
CA ASP A 140 -15.10 10.90 3.87
C ASP A 140 -14.67 10.66 2.41
N MET A 141 -13.48 10.09 2.19
CA MET A 141 -13.01 9.73 0.84
C MET A 141 -13.96 8.73 0.16
N ILE A 142 -14.38 7.69 0.88
CA ILE A 142 -15.33 6.69 0.38
C ILE A 142 -16.66 7.33 0.02
N ALA A 143 -17.16 8.26 0.83
CA ALA A 143 -18.41 8.97 0.58
C ALA A 143 -18.36 9.88 -0.67
N LYS A 144 -17.17 10.26 -1.13
CA LYS A 144 -16.96 11.08 -2.36
C LYS A 144 -16.83 10.24 -3.63
N SER A 145 -17.00 8.93 -3.53
CA SER A 145 -16.92 8.00 -4.67
C SER A 145 -18.18 7.14 -4.77
N SER A 146 -18.51 6.73 -5.99
CA SER A 146 -19.69 5.91 -6.27
C SER A 146 -19.45 4.39 -6.25
N PRO A 147 -18.20 3.86 -6.40
CA PRO A 147 -17.96 2.43 -6.50
C PRO A 147 -18.02 1.71 -5.16
N THR A 148 -18.08 0.37 -5.26
CA THR A 148 -18.15 -0.51 -4.10
C THR A 148 -16.80 -1.11 -3.70
N LYS A 149 -15.79 -1.01 -4.59
CA LYS A 149 -14.44 -1.55 -4.40
C LYS A 149 -13.42 -0.43 -4.24
N PHE A 150 -12.48 -0.62 -3.33
CA PHE A 150 -11.47 0.38 -3.01
C PHE A 150 -10.09 -0.25 -2.92
N GLY A 151 -9.11 0.39 -3.55
CA GLY A 151 -7.70 0.19 -3.29
C GLY A 151 -7.17 1.30 -2.40
N LEU A 152 -6.17 1.02 -1.58
CA LEU A 152 -5.59 2.00 -0.67
C LEU A 152 -4.08 2.06 -0.85
N ILE A 153 -3.56 3.28 -0.96
CA ILE A 153 -2.13 3.58 -0.99
C ILE A 153 -1.80 4.36 0.28
N PHE A 154 -0.80 3.91 1.02
CA PHE A 154 -0.23 4.65 2.14
C PHE A 154 1.15 5.18 1.76
N GLY A 155 1.34 6.49 1.87
CA GLY A 155 2.62 7.14 1.64
C GLY A 155 3.10 7.90 2.88
N SER A 156 4.22 7.50 3.45
CA SER A 156 4.95 8.19 4.54
C SER A 156 6.20 7.42 4.96
N HIS A 157 6.88 7.90 6.01
CA HIS A 157 7.84 7.08 6.76
C HIS A 157 7.16 5.89 7.44
N ALA A 158 7.88 4.77 7.56
CA ALA A 158 7.48 3.64 8.39
C ALA A 158 8.69 2.87 8.94
N SER A 159 8.45 2.02 9.94
CA SER A 159 9.46 1.13 10.55
C SER A 159 8.82 -0.19 10.97
N SER A 160 7.99 -0.76 10.09
CA SER A 160 7.29 -2.00 10.40
C SER A 160 6.35 -1.86 11.62
N TRP A 161 6.23 -2.91 12.41
CA TRP A 161 5.42 -3.00 13.63
C TRP A 161 6.07 -2.35 14.86
N LEU A 162 7.31 -1.84 14.76
CA LEU A 162 8.09 -1.38 15.91
C LEU A 162 7.44 -0.20 16.63
N ASN A 163 7.32 -0.34 17.95
CA ASN A 163 6.88 0.69 18.87
C ASN A 163 8.07 1.22 19.67
N SER A 164 8.76 2.20 19.18
CA SER A 164 9.92 2.77 19.88
C SER A 164 10.03 4.27 19.63
N ILE A 165 10.48 5.02 20.64
CA ILE A 165 10.88 6.42 20.51
C ILE A 165 12.00 6.63 19.45
N TYR A 166 12.67 5.56 19.02
CA TYR A 166 13.73 5.57 18.00
C TYR A 166 13.27 5.01 16.66
N THR A 167 12.04 4.48 16.57
CA THR A 167 11.45 3.88 15.35
C THR A 167 10.01 4.35 15.23
N ARG A 168 9.54 4.52 13.99
CA ARG A 168 8.20 5.04 13.67
C ARG A 168 7.41 3.90 13.05
N ALA A 169 6.29 3.48 13.67
CA ALA A 169 5.47 2.41 13.09
C ALA A 169 4.96 2.82 11.70
N PHE A 170 4.06 3.79 11.61
CA PHE A 170 3.65 4.40 10.35
C PHE A 170 3.45 5.91 10.53
N GLY A 171 3.82 6.65 9.49
CA GLY A 171 3.65 8.09 9.42
C GLY A 171 4.69 8.86 10.26
N GLN A 172 4.89 10.09 9.88
CA GLN A 172 5.49 11.11 10.71
C GLN A 172 4.76 12.41 10.41
N ASP A 173 4.02 12.89 11.40
CA ASP A 173 3.24 14.10 11.31
C ASP A 173 3.88 15.19 12.17
N GLY A 174 4.41 16.22 11.50
CA GLY A 174 5.14 17.32 12.14
C GLY A 174 6.58 17.00 12.55
N ASN A 175 7.15 17.86 13.39
CA ASN A 175 8.53 17.75 13.89
C ASN A 175 8.67 16.81 15.10
N GLY A 176 7.58 16.15 15.49
CA GLY A 176 7.51 15.35 16.68
C GLY A 176 7.52 13.85 16.44
N ASP A 177 7.31 13.13 17.53
CA ASP A 177 7.25 11.68 17.57
C ASP A 177 5.83 11.14 17.27
N ASN A 178 4.98 11.95 16.61
CA ASN A 178 3.63 11.54 16.26
C ASN A 178 3.69 10.49 15.14
N THR A 179 3.42 9.25 15.50
CA THR A 179 3.38 8.11 14.60
C THR A 179 2.25 7.17 15.03
N MET A 180 1.68 6.45 14.08
CA MET A 180 0.60 5.49 14.33
C MET A 180 1.14 4.09 14.48
N LEU A 181 0.69 3.35 15.48
CA LEU A 181 1.00 1.95 15.67
C LEU A 181 0.23 1.08 14.65
N ILE A 182 0.79 -0.05 14.27
CA ILE A 182 0.13 -1.00 13.36
C ILE A 182 -1.25 -1.45 13.86
N PRO A 183 -1.45 -1.80 15.14
CA PRO A 183 -2.79 -2.12 15.64
C PRO A 183 -3.79 -0.97 15.49
N ASP A 184 -3.36 0.29 15.71
CA ASP A 184 -4.22 1.47 15.57
C ASP A 184 -4.61 1.72 14.10
N MET A 185 -3.67 1.49 13.14
CA MET A 185 -3.99 1.52 11.71
C MET A 185 -5.07 0.49 11.36
N VAL A 186 -4.90 -0.75 11.83
CA VAL A 186 -5.85 -1.83 11.57
C VAL A 186 -7.22 -1.52 12.20
N GLU A 187 -7.25 -0.93 13.40
CA GLU A 187 -8.49 -0.48 14.04
C GLU A 187 -9.18 0.60 13.21
N ALA A 188 -8.44 1.61 12.75
CA ALA A 188 -8.96 2.68 11.89
C ALA A 188 -9.56 2.13 10.59
N LEU A 189 -8.87 1.21 9.90
CA LEU A 189 -9.37 0.58 8.68
C LEU A 189 -10.59 -0.30 8.94
N SER A 190 -10.62 -1.01 10.06
CA SER A 190 -11.76 -1.86 10.43
C SER A 190 -13.01 -1.02 10.74
N ALA A 191 -12.85 0.16 11.34
CA ALA A 191 -13.93 1.10 11.64
C ALA A 191 -14.64 1.63 10.38
N VAL A 192 -13.92 1.72 9.25
CA VAL A 192 -14.49 2.10 7.94
C VAL A 192 -15.50 1.07 7.41
N ASN A 193 -15.48 -0.15 7.95
CA ASN A 193 -16.37 -1.26 7.56
C ASN A 193 -16.34 -1.58 6.05
N LYS A 194 -15.14 -1.50 5.46
CA LYS A 194 -14.84 -1.89 4.07
C LYS A 194 -13.59 -2.74 4.04
N LYS A 195 -13.60 -3.80 3.25
CA LYS A 195 -12.39 -4.56 2.93
C LYS A 195 -11.81 -4.01 1.64
N PHE A 196 -10.54 -3.61 1.68
CA PHE A 196 -9.84 -3.09 0.51
C PHE A 196 -9.42 -4.22 -0.44
N GLU A 197 -9.50 -3.99 -1.74
CA GLU A 197 -8.99 -4.95 -2.73
C GLU A 197 -7.48 -5.11 -2.62
N PHE A 198 -6.78 -4.02 -2.36
CA PHE A 198 -5.37 -4.04 -2.04
C PHE A 198 -5.01 -2.89 -1.08
N ILE A 199 -3.89 -3.07 -0.38
CA ILE A 199 -3.15 -1.99 0.27
C ILE A 199 -1.74 -1.99 -0.31
N LEU A 200 -1.32 -0.85 -0.89
CA LEU A 200 0.05 -0.60 -1.31
C LEU A 200 0.72 0.30 -0.27
N PHE A 201 1.80 -0.18 0.31
CA PHE A 201 2.61 0.58 1.24
C PHE A 201 3.81 1.22 0.52
N ASP A 202 3.68 2.48 0.16
CA ASP A 202 4.80 3.33 -0.24
C ASP A 202 5.47 3.85 1.04
N ALA A 203 6.01 2.91 1.79
CA ALA A 203 6.55 3.10 3.12
C ALA A 203 7.53 1.98 3.48
N CYS A 204 8.54 2.30 4.28
CA CYS A 204 9.64 1.41 4.62
C CYS A 204 9.21 0.23 5.50
N TYR A 205 9.78 -0.96 5.26
CA TYR A 205 9.68 -2.15 6.13
C TYR A 205 8.29 -2.73 6.35
N MET A 206 7.31 -2.39 5.51
CA MET A 206 5.94 -2.90 5.67
C MET A 206 5.77 -4.35 5.17
N GLY A 207 6.80 -4.95 4.53
CA GLY A 207 6.79 -6.33 4.04
C GLY A 207 7.23 -7.37 5.08
N THR A 208 6.91 -7.18 6.36
CA THR A 208 7.19 -8.17 7.42
C THR A 208 5.97 -9.02 7.75
N THR A 209 6.20 -10.21 8.27
CA THR A 209 5.14 -11.16 8.65
C THR A 209 4.19 -10.57 9.69
N GLU A 210 4.71 -9.78 10.61
CA GLU A 210 3.96 -9.12 11.67
C GLU A 210 2.94 -8.12 11.10
N VAL A 211 3.40 -7.30 10.15
CA VAL A 211 2.55 -6.34 9.46
C VAL A 211 1.56 -7.05 8.55
N ALA A 212 2.04 -7.98 7.71
CA ALA A 212 1.19 -8.71 6.78
C ALA A 212 0.06 -9.47 7.51
N TYR A 213 0.37 -10.08 8.65
CA TYR A 213 -0.63 -10.75 9.48
C TYR A 213 -1.63 -9.77 10.10
N ALA A 214 -1.17 -8.61 10.57
CA ALA A 214 -2.05 -7.61 11.16
C ALA A 214 -3.12 -7.13 10.15
N PHE A 215 -2.73 -6.88 8.90
CA PHE A 215 -3.62 -6.35 7.86
C PHE A 215 -4.46 -7.43 7.14
N ARG A 216 -4.32 -8.73 7.44
CA ARG A 216 -4.94 -9.84 6.70
C ARG A 216 -6.48 -9.77 6.57
N ASN A 217 -7.14 -9.16 7.53
CA ASN A 217 -8.59 -9.07 7.54
C ASN A 217 -9.14 -7.80 6.87
N VAL A 218 -8.32 -6.76 6.67
CA VAL A 218 -8.75 -5.46 6.16
C VAL A 218 -8.51 -5.28 4.66
N CYS A 219 -7.69 -6.14 4.05
CA CYS A 219 -7.48 -6.13 2.59
C CYS A 219 -7.37 -7.55 2.01
N ASN A 220 -7.53 -7.66 0.67
CA ASN A 220 -7.35 -8.92 -0.04
C ASN A 220 -5.87 -9.14 -0.40
N TYR A 221 -5.17 -8.09 -0.80
CA TYR A 221 -3.76 -8.15 -1.20
C TYR A 221 -2.96 -7.02 -0.55
N GLN A 222 -1.67 -7.30 -0.29
CA GLN A 222 -0.72 -6.28 0.19
C GLN A 222 0.46 -6.21 -0.78
N LEU A 223 0.85 -4.98 -1.13
CA LEU A 223 2.05 -4.69 -1.90
C LEU A 223 2.99 -3.90 -0.98
N SER A 224 4.16 -4.46 -0.68
CA SER A 224 5.04 -3.87 0.34
C SER A 224 6.49 -4.28 0.15
N SER A 225 7.40 -3.50 0.74
CA SER A 225 8.83 -3.77 0.80
C SER A 225 9.25 -4.25 2.19
N VAL A 226 10.14 -5.25 2.26
CA VAL A 226 10.79 -5.68 3.51
C VAL A 226 11.91 -4.72 3.94
N MET A 227 12.34 -3.83 3.03
CA MET A 227 13.42 -2.86 3.23
C MET A 227 12.89 -1.43 3.23
N GLU A 228 13.81 -0.47 3.39
CA GLU A 228 13.51 0.93 3.10
C GLU A 228 13.05 1.07 1.65
N VAL A 229 11.98 1.84 1.44
CA VAL A 229 11.57 2.34 0.13
C VAL A 229 12.38 3.62 -0.12
N PRO A 230 13.12 3.74 -1.24
CA PRO A 230 13.80 4.99 -1.55
C PRO A 230 12.81 6.16 -1.66
N ALA A 231 13.26 7.38 -1.39
CA ALA A 231 12.40 8.56 -1.31
C ALA A 231 11.56 8.83 -2.60
N TYR A 232 12.04 8.40 -3.77
CA TYR A 232 11.25 8.48 -5.00
C TYR A 232 9.95 7.66 -4.96
N GLY A 233 9.83 6.68 -4.04
CA GLY A 233 8.63 5.86 -3.90
C GLY A 233 8.40 4.93 -5.09
N PHE A 234 7.14 4.73 -5.38
CA PHE A 234 6.69 3.90 -6.51
C PHE A 234 6.50 4.75 -7.78
N PRO A 235 6.88 4.26 -8.99
CA PRO A 235 6.73 4.98 -10.25
C PRO A 235 5.26 4.92 -10.74
N TYR A 236 4.39 5.73 -10.15
CA TYR A 236 2.93 5.67 -10.34
C TYR A 236 2.50 5.90 -11.78
N GLU A 237 3.21 6.72 -12.54
CA GLU A 237 2.96 6.98 -13.96
C GLU A 237 3.05 5.71 -14.81
N ASP A 238 3.94 4.79 -14.45
CA ASP A 238 4.16 3.55 -15.19
C ASP A 238 3.06 2.50 -14.94
N PHE A 239 2.48 2.46 -13.73
CA PHE A 239 1.71 1.31 -13.31
C PHE A 239 0.31 1.59 -12.73
N ILE A 240 -0.08 2.82 -12.39
CA ILE A 240 -1.36 3.07 -11.71
C ILE A 240 -2.56 2.45 -12.46
N LYS A 241 -2.49 2.41 -13.78
CA LYS A 241 -3.46 1.74 -14.65
C LYS A 241 -3.66 0.25 -14.31
N TYR A 242 -2.63 -0.43 -13.85
CA TYR A 242 -2.72 -1.84 -13.45
C TYR A 242 -3.42 -2.02 -12.12
N LEU A 243 -3.28 -1.08 -11.18
CA LEU A 243 -4.01 -1.11 -9.91
C LEU A 243 -5.52 -1.09 -10.13
N TYR A 244 -6.00 -0.31 -11.12
CA TYR A 244 -7.44 -0.22 -11.43
C TYR A 244 -8.03 -1.50 -12.06
N LYS A 245 -7.22 -2.42 -12.55
CA LYS A 245 -7.70 -3.70 -13.11
C LYS A 245 -8.19 -4.68 -12.04
N GLY A 246 -7.74 -4.54 -10.80
CA GLY A 246 -8.26 -5.28 -9.65
C GLY A 246 -8.03 -6.79 -9.71
N ASN A 247 -6.91 -7.25 -10.30
CA ASN A 247 -6.58 -8.66 -10.39
C ASN A 247 -5.09 -8.93 -10.13
N VAL A 248 -4.78 -10.18 -9.76
CA VAL A 248 -3.43 -10.60 -9.33
C VAL A 248 -2.38 -10.39 -10.41
N ASP A 249 -2.69 -10.69 -11.68
CA ASP A 249 -1.68 -10.60 -12.75
C ASP A 249 -1.30 -9.14 -13.04
N ASP A 250 -2.23 -8.21 -12.91
CA ASP A 250 -1.94 -6.79 -13.03
C ASP A 250 -1.22 -6.26 -11.77
N TYR A 251 -1.53 -6.74 -10.57
CA TYR A 251 -0.74 -6.40 -9.37
C TYR A 251 0.70 -6.91 -9.45
N LYS A 252 0.96 -8.06 -10.09
CA LYS A 252 2.33 -8.50 -10.40
C LYS A 252 3.06 -7.52 -11.31
N LYS A 253 2.36 -6.91 -12.29
CA LYS A 253 2.95 -5.87 -13.15
C LYS A 253 3.31 -4.61 -12.36
N VAL A 254 2.50 -4.22 -11.38
CA VAL A 254 2.85 -3.14 -10.44
C VAL A 254 4.19 -3.42 -9.75
N CYS A 255 4.33 -4.61 -9.17
CA CYS A 255 5.57 -5.02 -8.52
C CYS A 255 6.75 -5.06 -9.50
N GLN A 256 6.54 -5.57 -10.72
CA GLN A 256 7.57 -5.62 -11.76
C GLN A 256 8.00 -4.22 -12.20
N SER A 257 7.06 -3.28 -12.41
CA SER A 257 7.37 -1.88 -12.76
C SER A 257 8.25 -1.21 -11.70
N TYR A 258 7.95 -1.46 -10.41
CA TYR A 258 8.77 -0.96 -9.30
C TYR A 258 10.22 -1.47 -9.39
N ILE A 259 10.42 -2.76 -9.60
CA ILE A 259 11.75 -3.35 -9.73
C ILE A 259 12.48 -2.83 -10.97
N ASP A 260 11.79 -2.70 -12.10
CA ASP A 260 12.39 -2.24 -13.36
C ASP A 260 12.79 -0.76 -13.28
N PHE A 261 12.00 0.07 -12.60
CA PHE A 261 12.33 1.47 -12.31
C PHE A 261 13.68 1.58 -11.55
N TYR A 262 13.84 0.85 -10.45
CA TYR A 262 15.08 0.90 -9.67
C TYR A 262 16.26 0.22 -10.34
N LYS A 263 16.04 -0.78 -11.18
CA LYS A 263 17.10 -1.33 -12.08
C LYS A 263 17.58 -0.27 -13.07
N ARG A 264 16.67 0.52 -13.65
CA ARG A 264 17.02 1.63 -14.55
C ARG A 264 17.84 2.67 -13.80
N LEU A 265 17.37 3.17 -12.66
CA LEU A 265 18.12 4.12 -11.83
C LEU A 265 19.53 3.62 -11.47
N TYR A 266 19.65 2.35 -11.08
CA TYR A 266 20.96 1.74 -10.80
C TYR A 266 21.87 1.77 -12.03
N SER A 267 21.36 1.42 -13.20
CA SER A 267 22.13 1.39 -14.46
C SER A 267 22.60 2.79 -14.89
N GLU A 268 21.84 3.82 -14.56
CA GLU A 268 22.17 5.23 -14.80
C GLU A 268 23.18 5.82 -13.79
N GLY A 269 23.58 5.05 -12.79
CA GLY A 269 24.55 5.47 -11.79
C GLY A 269 23.93 6.11 -10.53
N ASN A 270 22.60 6.13 -10.42
CA ASN A 270 21.89 6.71 -9.30
C ASN A 270 21.88 5.77 -8.07
N SER A 271 21.56 6.35 -6.91
CA SER A 271 21.23 5.56 -5.72
C SER A 271 19.97 4.74 -5.99
N ALA A 272 20.06 3.42 -5.81
CA ALA A 272 18.95 2.51 -6.09
C ALA A 272 19.07 1.21 -5.29
N TRP A 273 18.00 0.83 -4.66
CA TRP A 273 17.75 -0.46 -4.01
C TRP A 273 16.24 -0.72 -4.05
N ALA A 274 15.83 -1.96 -4.05
CA ALA A 274 14.41 -2.29 -4.02
C ALA A 274 14.17 -3.72 -3.56
N THR A 275 13.11 -3.90 -2.79
CA THR A 275 12.40 -5.16 -2.61
C THR A 275 10.91 -4.89 -2.70
N VAL A 276 10.15 -5.82 -3.24
CA VAL A 276 8.68 -5.73 -3.26
C VAL A 276 8.08 -7.13 -3.28
N SER A 277 6.96 -7.27 -2.59
CA SER A 277 6.17 -8.51 -2.57
C SER A 277 4.69 -8.20 -2.75
N LEU A 278 4.01 -9.10 -3.46
CA LEU A 278 2.55 -9.19 -3.53
C LEU A 278 2.10 -10.34 -2.62
N ILE A 279 1.40 -10.01 -1.56
CA ILE A 279 0.97 -10.93 -0.51
C ILE A 279 -0.53 -11.17 -0.63
N ASP A 280 -0.95 -12.43 -0.66
CA ASP A 280 -2.36 -12.80 -0.53
C ASP A 280 -2.74 -12.86 0.96
N SER A 281 -3.51 -11.88 1.40
CA SER A 281 -3.85 -11.70 2.82
C SER A 281 -4.63 -12.87 3.41
N LYS A 282 -5.45 -13.57 2.62
CA LYS A 282 -6.24 -14.72 3.08
C LYS A 282 -5.37 -15.94 3.45
N GLU A 283 -4.14 -16.00 2.93
CA GLU A 283 -3.21 -17.11 3.17
C GLU A 283 -2.37 -16.90 4.45
N MET A 284 -2.45 -15.73 5.09
CA MET A 284 -1.61 -15.40 6.24
C MET A 284 -1.89 -16.26 7.49
N ASP A 285 -3.14 -16.66 7.75
CA ASP A 285 -3.45 -17.56 8.88
C ASP A 285 -2.88 -18.97 8.63
N TYR A 286 -2.88 -19.44 7.39
CA TYR A 286 -2.26 -20.73 7.02
C TYR A 286 -0.74 -20.64 7.11
N LEU A 287 -0.12 -19.55 6.67
CA LEU A 287 1.31 -19.32 6.81
C LEU A 287 1.72 -19.30 8.29
N ALA A 288 0.97 -18.60 9.14
CA ALA A 288 1.18 -18.60 10.59
C ALA A 288 1.14 -20.02 11.18
N SER A 289 0.18 -20.82 10.74
CA SER A 289 0.04 -22.21 11.18
C SER A 289 1.21 -23.11 10.76
N GLU A 290 1.71 -22.98 9.52
CA GLU A 290 2.89 -23.71 9.06
C GLU A 290 4.16 -23.23 9.81
N LEU A 291 4.31 -21.90 9.98
CA LEU A 291 5.43 -21.35 10.75
C LEU A 291 5.42 -21.82 12.19
N LYS A 292 4.24 -21.92 12.83
CA LYS A 292 4.13 -22.44 14.19
C LYS A 292 4.69 -23.85 14.32
N LYS A 293 4.49 -24.72 13.34
CA LYS A 293 5.06 -26.08 13.36
C LYS A 293 6.59 -26.03 13.37
N GLU A 294 7.17 -25.17 12.53
CA GLU A 294 8.63 -25.02 12.45
C GLU A 294 9.20 -24.41 13.74
N ILE A 295 8.57 -23.36 14.27
CA ILE A 295 9.01 -22.74 15.52
C ILE A 295 8.94 -23.74 16.69
N VAL A 296 7.87 -24.51 16.81
CA VAL A 296 7.72 -25.52 17.87
C VAL A 296 8.72 -26.65 17.71
N ALA A 297 8.98 -27.12 16.49
CA ALA A 297 9.96 -28.13 16.19
C ALA A 297 11.39 -27.70 16.57
N HIS A 298 11.71 -26.43 16.37
CA HIS A 298 13.05 -25.86 16.57
C HIS A 298 13.18 -24.97 17.82
N LYS A 299 12.19 -24.97 18.73
CA LYS A 299 12.13 -24.05 19.87
C LYS A 299 13.38 -24.03 20.75
N ASN A 300 14.10 -25.16 20.87
CA ASN A 300 15.33 -25.25 21.67
C ASN A 300 16.51 -24.53 20.97
N VAL A 301 16.57 -24.57 19.65
CA VAL A 301 17.54 -23.81 18.84
C VAL A 301 17.20 -22.33 18.88
N LEU A 302 15.93 -21.98 18.65
CA LEU A 302 15.44 -20.60 18.65
C LEU A 302 15.59 -19.91 20.01
N ALA A 303 15.68 -20.65 21.10
CA ALA A 303 15.90 -20.10 22.45
C ALA A 303 17.20 -19.27 22.58
N ASN A 304 18.18 -19.49 21.70
CA ASN A 304 19.45 -18.78 21.65
C ASN A 304 19.99 -18.78 20.21
N TYR A 305 19.18 -18.33 19.27
CA TYR A 305 19.46 -18.44 17.84
C TYR A 305 20.36 -17.28 17.39
N ASP A 306 21.45 -17.65 16.69
CA ASP A 306 22.35 -16.70 16.06
C ASP A 306 21.79 -16.32 14.69
N THR A 307 21.59 -15.03 14.46
CA THR A 307 21.01 -14.48 13.22
C THR A 307 22.03 -13.87 12.27
N ASP A 308 23.30 -13.76 12.66
CA ASP A 308 24.34 -13.01 11.93
C ASP A 308 24.59 -13.54 10.49
N HIS A 309 24.22 -14.78 10.22
CA HIS A 309 24.40 -15.43 8.92
C HIS A 309 23.16 -15.36 8.01
N LEU A 310 22.04 -14.82 8.52
CA LEU A 310 20.81 -14.70 7.75
C LEU A 310 20.82 -13.46 6.84
N GLN A 311 19.98 -13.46 5.80
CA GLN A 311 19.67 -12.24 5.08
C GLN A 311 18.87 -11.30 5.99
N GLU A 312 19.47 -10.19 6.34
CA GLU A 312 18.89 -9.17 7.21
C GLU A 312 18.36 -7.98 6.43
N TYR A 313 17.33 -7.34 6.97
CA TYR A 313 16.71 -6.13 6.45
C TYR A 313 16.73 -5.05 7.52
N GLY A 314 17.53 -4.00 7.29
CA GLY A 314 17.72 -2.95 8.27
C GLY A 314 18.24 -1.66 7.66
N ARG A 315 18.47 -0.67 8.50
CA ARG A 315 19.05 0.61 8.10
C ARG A 315 20.54 0.44 7.88
N SER A 316 21.11 1.18 6.93
CA SER A 316 22.53 1.12 6.58
C SER A 316 23.51 1.33 7.75
N ASN A 317 23.07 1.96 8.84
CA ASN A 317 23.87 2.25 10.05
C ASN A 317 23.09 1.94 11.34
N GLY A 318 22.09 1.06 11.29
CA GLY A 318 21.25 0.71 12.43
C GLY A 318 21.06 -0.80 12.59
N PRO A 319 20.38 -1.22 13.63
CA PRO A 319 20.03 -2.63 13.79
C PRO A 319 19.08 -3.05 12.67
N TYR A 320 19.21 -4.29 12.21
CA TYR A 320 18.23 -4.86 11.30
C TYR A 320 16.84 -4.92 11.99
N ILE A 321 15.79 -4.79 11.18
CA ILE A 321 14.39 -4.83 11.65
C ILE A 321 13.84 -6.26 11.55
N ALA A 322 14.23 -6.97 10.50
CA ALA A 322 13.80 -8.33 10.23
C ALA A 322 14.90 -9.13 9.54
N CYS A 323 14.83 -10.46 9.66
CA CYS A 323 15.54 -11.41 8.81
C CYS A 323 14.60 -11.93 7.72
N ASP A 324 15.14 -12.56 6.67
CA ASP A 324 14.30 -13.22 5.67
C ASP A 324 13.63 -14.46 6.26
N LEU A 325 12.31 -14.58 6.07
CA LEU A 325 11.52 -15.69 6.60
C LEU A 325 11.96 -17.04 6.00
N GLY A 326 12.09 -17.10 4.68
CA GLY A 326 12.47 -18.34 4.00
C GLY A 326 13.90 -18.77 4.30
N HIS A 327 14.82 -17.80 4.43
CA HIS A 327 16.20 -18.08 4.81
C HIS A 327 16.27 -18.64 6.23
N MET A 328 15.55 -18.05 7.20
CA MET A 328 15.44 -18.60 8.56
C MET A 328 14.94 -20.06 8.56
N ILE A 329 13.86 -20.34 7.82
CA ILE A 329 13.30 -21.71 7.75
C ILE A 329 14.27 -22.67 7.08
N SER A 330 14.94 -22.25 6.03
CA SER A 330 15.97 -23.05 5.35
C SER A 330 17.11 -23.41 6.30
N ASP A 331 17.62 -22.43 7.02
CA ASP A 331 18.71 -22.63 7.99
C ASP A 331 18.34 -23.58 9.12
N LEU A 332 17.18 -23.40 9.74
CA LEU A 332 16.66 -24.27 10.79
C LEU A 332 16.53 -25.73 10.31
N ASN A 333 16.34 -25.96 9.03
CA ASN A 333 16.16 -27.27 8.41
C ASN A 333 17.38 -27.75 7.61
N GLY A 334 18.58 -27.25 7.95
CA GLY A 334 19.85 -27.71 7.36
C GLY A 334 20.03 -27.38 5.88
N GLY A 335 19.53 -26.21 5.45
CA GLY A 335 19.68 -25.66 4.11
C GLY A 335 18.53 -26.00 3.15
N THR A 336 17.40 -26.52 3.65
CA THR A 336 16.25 -26.87 2.80
C THR A 336 14.95 -26.42 3.47
N ILE A 337 14.08 -25.75 2.72
CA ILE A 337 12.74 -25.40 3.21
C ILE A 337 11.83 -26.63 3.11
N PRO A 338 11.17 -27.06 4.20
CA PRO A 338 10.20 -28.16 4.18
C PRO A 338 9.10 -27.92 3.14
N SER A 339 8.70 -28.97 2.40
CA SER A 339 7.77 -28.83 1.28
C SER A 339 6.42 -28.19 1.68
N ALA A 340 5.85 -28.59 2.83
CA ALA A 340 4.60 -28.01 3.32
C ALA A 340 4.71 -26.52 3.57
N PHE A 341 5.83 -26.05 4.14
CA PHE A 341 6.10 -24.63 4.34
C PHE A 341 6.32 -23.90 3.01
N SER A 342 7.13 -24.49 2.11
CA SER A 342 7.39 -23.94 0.77
C SER A 342 6.11 -23.78 -0.05
N ASP A 343 5.22 -24.79 -0.03
CA ASP A 343 3.95 -24.76 -0.73
C ASP A 343 3.02 -23.68 -0.17
N GLN A 344 3.00 -23.50 1.16
CA GLN A 344 2.20 -22.44 1.77
C GLN A 344 2.78 -21.06 1.51
N LEU A 345 4.10 -20.91 1.58
CA LEU A 345 4.77 -19.64 1.24
C LEU A 345 4.47 -19.23 -0.20
N ALA A 346 4.50 -20.17 -1.15
CA ALA A 346 4.19 -19.94 -2.55
C ALA A 346 2.71 -19.54 -2.81
N LYS A 347 1.77 -19.96 -1.96
CA LYS A 347 0.38 -19.49 -1.98
C LYS A 347 0.25 -18.09 -1.41
N THR A 348 1.04 -17.77 -0.40
CA THR A 348 0.99 -16.48 0.30
C THR A 348 1.69 -15.38 -0.51
N ILE A 349 2.86 -15.68 -1.10
CA ILE A 349 3.67 -14.72 -1.86
C ILE A 349 3.45 -14.96 -3.36
N LEU A 350 2.54 -14.19 -3.94
CA LEU A 350 2.16 -14.30 -5.35
C LEU A 350 3.20 -13.70 -6.31
N TYR A 351 4.01 -12.78 -5.81
CA TYR A 351 5.15 -12.17 -6.50
C TYR A 351 6.18 -11.71 -5.47
N LYS A 352 7.45 -11.81 -5.82
CA LYS A 352 8.54 -11.20 -5.11
C LYS A 352 9.61 -10.73 -6.08
N GLY A 353 10.21 -9.57 -5.82
CA GLY A 353 11.31 -9.00 -6.59
C GLY A 353 12.29 -8.24 -5.71
N CYS A 354 13.57 -8.29 -6.04
CA CYS A 354 14.62 -7.54 -5.36
C CYS A 354 15.71 -7.08 -6.33
N LEU A 355 16.52 -6.11 -5.91
CA LEU A 355 17.77 -5.75 -6.55
C LEU A 355 18.92 -6.49 -5.87
N GLU A 356 19.61 -7.38 -6.62
CA GLU A 356 20.82 -8.06 -6.14
C GLU A 356 22.04 -7.12 -6.12
N LYS A 357 21.98 -6.03 -6.88
CA LYS A 357 22.99 -4.96 -6.88
C LYS A 357 22.33 -3.67 -6.46
N ALA A 358 22.82 -3.07 -5.40
CA ALA A 358 22.28 -1.85 -4.85
C ALA A 358 23.37 -0.76 -4.72
N ARG A 359 22.91 0.47 -4.62
CA ARG A 359 23.75 1.62 -4.31
C ARG A 359 23.03 2.47 -3.26
N PRO A 360 23.51 2.49 -2.01
CA PRO A 360 24.75 1.84 -1.51
C PRO A 360 24.65 0.30 -1.47
N ALA A 361 25.82 -0.34 -1.55
CA ALA A 361 25.92 -1.81 -1.62
C ALA A 361 25.36 -2.54 -0.38
N SER A 362 25.26 -1.87 0.76
CA SER A 362 24.68 -2.41 2.00
C SER A 362 23.17 -2.75 1.87
N TYR A 363 22.51 -2.27 0.83
CA TYR A 363 21.11 -2.60 0.52
C TYR A 363 20.94 -3.70 -0.54
N ALA A 364 22.04 -4.33 -0.97
CA ALA A 364 21.97 -5.46 -1.90
C ALA A 364 21.29 -6.67 -1.21
N VAL A 365 20.43 -7.36 -1.95
CA VAL A 365 19.69 -8.51 -1.47
C VAL A 365 20.02 -9.72 -2.35
N GLU A 366 20.45 -10.82 -1.72
CA GLU A 366 20.69 -12.06 -2.43
C GLU A 366 19.36 -12.70 -2.83
N ALA A 367 19.07 -12.76 -4.13
CA ALA A 367 17.79 -13.25 -4.63
C ALA A 367 17.47 -14.68 -4.19
N MET A 368 18.48 -15.54 -4.00
CA MET A 368 18.31 -16.90 -3.52
C MET A 368 17.82 -16.98 -2.06
N ASN A 369 18.16 -15.99 -1.24
CA ASN A 369 17.79 -15.89 0.16
C ASN A 369 16.52 -15.06 0.37
N TYR A 370 16.02 -14.37 -0.68
CA TYR A 370 14.85 -13.51 -0.59
C TYR A 370 13.57 -14.32 -0.78
N SER A 371 12.81 -14.46 0.29
CA SER A 371 11.52 -15.17 0.28
C SER A 371 10.31 -14.28 -0.01
N GLY A 372 10.47 -12.97 0.11
CA GLY A 372 9.39 -12.00 -0.07
C GLY A 372 8.79 -11.46 1.23
N LEU A 373 9.12 -12.05 2.38
CA LEU A 373 8.70 -11.59 3.71
C LEU A 373 9.88 -11.54 4.67
N GLY A 374 9.94 -10.47 5.45
CA GLY A 374 10.77 -10.40 6.63
C GLY A 374 10.06 -10.97 7.87
N ILE A 375 10.83 -11.42 8.84
CA ILE A 375 10.35 -11.86 10.15
C ILE A 375 11.26 -11.30 11.25
N TYR A 376 10.65 -10.85 12.34
CA TYR A 376 11.41 -10.52 13.53
C TYR A 376 11.79 -11.79 14.30
N ILE A 377 13.08 -11.90 14.63
CA ILE A 377 13.61 -12.94 15.50
C ILE A 377 14.02 -12.26 16.81
N PRO A 378 13.44 -12.66 17.95
CA PRO A 378 13.79 -12.09 19.25
C PRO A 378 15.25 -12.31 19.61
N VAL A 379 15.94 -11.24 20.02
CA VAL A 379 17.33 -11.29 20.52
C VAL A 379 17.44 -10.52 21.83
N GLU A 380 18.35 -10.96 22.73
CA GLU A 380 18.50 -10.42 24.09
C GLU A 380 18.72 -8.90 24.09
N ALA A 381 19.54 -8.40 23.18
CA ALA A 381 19.91 -6.97 23.09
C ALA A 381 18.73 -6.04 22.79
N ARG A 382 17.54 -6.56 22.47
CA ARG A 382 16.36 -5.79 22.03
C ARG A 382 15.17 -5.92 22.98
N SER A 383 15.41 -5.81 24.28
CA SER A 383 14.39 -6.07 25.31
C SER A 383 13.10 -5.26 25.12
N ASN A 384 13.17 -4.01 24.68
CA ASN A 384 11.98 -3.18 24.44
C ASN A 384 11.16 -3.68 23.22
N TRP A 385 11.84 -4.08 22.15
CA TRP A 385 11.17 -4.66 20.97
C TRP A 385 10.53 -6.00 21.37
N ASN A 386 11.25 -6.84 22.10
CA ASN A 386 10.75 -8.13 22.58
C ASN A 386 9.47 -7.96 23.42
N LYS A 387 9.45 -6.99 24.35
CA LYS A 387 8.26 -6.70 25.17
C LYS A 387 7.05 -6.32 24.31
N TYR A 388 7.26 -5.47 23.30
CA TYR A 388 6.16 -5.08 22.42
C TYR A 388 5.76 -6.21 21.46
N PHE A 389 6.72 -6.98 20.94
CA PHE A 389 6.46 -8.15 20.09
C PHE A 389 5.48 -9.15 20.73
N LYS A 390 5.59 -9.35 22.05
CA LYS A 390 4.65 -10.21 22.81
C LYS A 390 3.21 -9.74 22.78
N THR A 391 2.96 -8.46 22.51
CA THR A 391 1.60 -7.90 22.47
C THR A 391 0.92 -8.06 21.10
N LEU A 392 1.69 -8.45 20.08
CA LEU A 392 1.17 -8.67 18.74
C LEU A 392 0.45 -10.01 18.64
N ASP A 393 -0.69 -10.06 17.95
CA ASP A 393 -1.40 -11.33 17.66
C ASP A 393 -0.49 -12.35 16.95
N TRP A 394 0.42 -11.85 16.12
CA TRP A 394 1.42 -12.66 15.43
C TRP A 394 2.27 -13.50 16.36
N TYR A 395 2.65 -12.98 17.52
CA TYR A 395 3.48 -13.68 18.50
C TYR A 395 2.89 -15.05 18.89
N THR A 396 1.59 -15.09 19.13
CA THR A 396 0.90 -16.34 19.48
C THR A 396 0.54 -17.16 18.25
N ALA A 397 0.09 -16.52 17.18
CA ALA A 397 -0.33 -17.20 15.96
C ALA A 397 0.83 -17.97 15.30
N SER A 398 2.03 -17.40 15.30
CA SER A 398 3.24 -17.98 14.72
C SER A 398 3.98 -18.95 15.65
N GLY A 399 3.59 -19.05 16.94
CA GLY A 399 4.17 -20.01 17.89
C GLY A 399 5.39 -19.51 18.68
N TRP A 400 5.76 -18.24 18.56
CA TRP A 400 6.86 -17.67 19.37
C TRP A 400 6.62 -17.76 20.88
N ASN A 401 5.37 -17.84 21.32
CA ASN A 401 4.98 -18.05 22.71
C ASN A 401 5.38 -19.43 23.26
N GLU A 402 5.75 -20.39 22.41
CA GLU A 402 6.20 -21.72 22.78
C GLU A 402 7.74 -21.80 23.01
N VAL A 403 8.47 -20.73 22.62
CA VAL A 403 9.92 -20.64 22.80
C VAL A 403 10.25 -20.12 24.20
N THR A 404 11.04 -20.89 24.95
CA THR A 404 11.57 -20.42 26.23
C THR A 404 12.99 -19.94 26.04
N PHE A 405 13.15 -18.62 25.98
CA PHE A 405 14.45 -18.00 25.77
C PHE A 405 15.38 -18.20 26.97
N SER A 406 16.68 -18.34 26.70
CA SER A 406 17.71 -18.54 27.72
C SER A 406 18.03 -17.28 28.54
N TRP A 407 17.47 -16.14 28.12
CA TRP A 407 17.62 -14.80 28.70
C TRP A 407 16.23 -14.23 29.07
N ASN A 408 16.22 -13.12 29.82
CA ASN A 408 14.96 -12.54 30.30
C ASN A 408 14.20 -11.85 29.17
N PHE A 409 13.32 -12.61 28.56
CA PHE A 409 12.49 -12.21 27.40
C PHE A 409 11.21 -11.51 27.84
#